data_cfc0680a3bb5dc16bd6ff67996f81364
#
_entry.id   cfc0680a3bb5dc16bd6ff67996f81364
#
_cell.length_a   1.000
_cell.length_b   1.000
_cell.length_c   1.000
_cell.angle_alpha   90.00
_cell.angle_beta   90.00
_cell.angle_gamma   90.00
#
_symmetry.space_group_name_H-M   'P 1'
#
loop_
_entity.id
_entity.type
_entity.pdbx_description
1 polymer ?
#
loop_
_entity_poly.entity_id
_entity_poly.type
_entity_poly.pdbx_seq_one_letter_code
_entity_poly.pdbx_strand_id
1 'polypeptide(L)'
;MRALLALSLLLAAKVLADEHHFASPNREFVAYTIAANDDGTGMKLFLRRANSTDAGVLLRQNNRWIDAKWSPDSRFLGVMDHLDGHISDVYIFAIAAVDAYPTLLYHTPDLHRYDVKWEVTGWDTSRRQVVLDKEMKQKTPDKITHEKIVARIGTEPLKLPPTE
;
A
#
# COMPACT_ATOMS: atom_id res chain seq x y z
N MET A 1 -42.77 35.76 4.73
CA MET A 1 -41.75 35.04 5.52
C MET A 1 -41.63 33.62 5.01
N ARG A 2 -40.94 33.37 3.90
CA ARG A 2 -40.62 32.04 3.37
C ARG A 2 -39.39 32.18 2.42
N ALA A 3 -38.21 32.41 2.95
CA ALA A 3 -37.00 32.47 2.13
C ALA A 3 -35.73 32.36 3.01
N LEU A 4 -35.58 31.26 3.74
CA LEU A 4 -34.37 31.04 4.59
C LEU A 4 -34.05 29.57 4.82
N LEU A 5 -34.37 28.69 3.87
CA LEU A 5 -34.10 27.23 4.03
C LEU A 5 -33.39 26.60 2.83
N ALA A 6 -32.70 27.37 2.00
CA ALA A 6 -32.03 26.87 0.81
C ALA A 6 -30.49 27.04 0.81
N LEU A 7 -29.87 27.37 1.97
CA LEU A 7 -28.43 27.68 1.99
C LEU A 7 -27.58 26.68 2.82
N SER A 8 -28.11 25.56 3.25
CA SER A 8 -27.37 24.60 4.10
C SER A 8 -27.05 23.26 3.44
N LEU A 9 -27.25 23.11 2.14
CA LEU A 9 -26.99 21.87 1.41
C LEU A 9 -25.78 21.92 0.44
N LEU A 10 -24.99 22.96 0.48
CA LEU A 10 -23.88 23.17 -0.47
C LEU A 10 -22.47 23.01 0.13
N LEU A 11 -22.33 22.46 1.34
CA LEU A 11 -21.01 22.34 1.99
C LEU A 11 -20.56 20.92 2.26
N ALA A 12 -21.04 19.92 1.57
CA ALA A 12 -20.63 18.53 1.75
C ALA A 12 -20.12 17.83 0.48
N ALA A 13 -19.78 18.58 -0.56
CA ALA A 13 -18.92 18.05 -1.61
C ALA A 13 -17.45 18.28 -1.19
N LYS A 14 -17.01 17.65 -0.10
CA LYS A 14 -15.59 17.39 0.08
C LYS A 14 -15.17 16.59 -1.16
N VAL A 15 -14.28 17.17 -1.93
CA VAL A 15 -13.52 16.49 -2.98
C VAL A 15 -13.15 15.13 -2.42
N LEU A 16 -13.80 14.07 -2.90
CA LEU A 16 -13.37 12.71 -2.71
C LEU A 16 -12.04 12.65 -3.48
N ALA A 17 -10.95 12.90 -2.76
CA ALA A 17 -9.62 12.56 -3.26
C ALA A 17 -9.70 11.10 -3.73
N ASP A 18 -9.10 10.79 -4.86
CA ASP A 18 -9.12 9.46 -5.47
C ASP A 18 -8.77 8.39 -4.43
N GLU A 19 -9.79 7.81 -3.82
CA GLU A 19 -9.64 6.70 -2.88
C GLU A 19 -9.50 5.42 -3.69
N HIS A 20 -8.31 4.83 -3.67
CA HIS A 20 -8.12 3.48 -4.20
C HIS A 20 -8.43 2.45 -3.12
N HIS A 21 -9.30 1.51 -3.44
CA HIS A 21 -9.71 0.44 -2.54
C HIS A 21 -9.20 -0.92 -3.02
N PHE A 22 -8.53 -1.63 -2.13
CA PHE A 22 -7.96 -2.97 -2.35
C PHE A 22 -8.65 -3.95 -1.40
N ALA A 23 -9.75 -4.55 -1.85
CA ALA A 23 -10.47 -5.54 -1.05
C ALA A 23 -9.68 -6.85 -0.96
N SER A 24 -9.66 -7.46 0.23
CA SER A 24 -9.09 -8.81 0.38
C SER A 24 -9.94 -9.86 -0.36
N PRO A 25 -9.35 -10.96 -0.87
CA PRO A 25 -10.10 -12.01 -1.56
C PRO A 25 -11.25 -12.62 -0.75
N ASN A 26 -11.07 -12.77 0.57
CA ASN A 26 -12.13 -13.23 1.49
C ASN A 26 -13.14 -12.14 1.87
N ARG A 27 -12.96 -10.89 1.40
CA ARG A 27 -13.81 -9.72 1.67
C ARG A 27 -13.94 -9.32 3.14
N GLU A 28 -13.05 -9.77 4.00
CA GLU A 28 -13.05 -9.39 5.42
C GLU A 28 -12.36 -8.05 5.68
N PHE A 29 -11.41 -7.69 4.80
CA PHE A 29 -10.60 -6.48 4.94
C PHE A 29 -10.62 -5.64 3.67
N VAL A 30 -10.38 -4.35 3.83
CA VAL A 30 -10.08 -3.41 2.76
C VAL A 30 -8.87 -2.56 3.15
N ALA A 31 -7.85 -2.57 2.31
CA ALA A 31 -6.83 -1.55 2.32
C ALA A 31 -7.31 -0.41 1.41
N TYR A 32 -7.08 0.84 1.80
CA TYR A 32 -7.50 1.99 1.00
C TYR A 32 -6.54 3.17 1.19
N THR A 33 -6.40 3.96 0.14
CA THR A 33 -5.58 5.16 0.17
C THR A 33 -6.44 6.41 0.27
N ILE A 34 -5.91 7.41 0.97
CA ILE A 34 -6.44 8.77 0.95
C ILE A 34 -5.28 9.74 0.70
N ALA A 35 -5.59 10.94 0.22
CA ALA A 35 -4.60 12.00 0.13
C ALA A 35 -4.00 12.31 1.50
N ALA A 36 -2.68 12.48 1.54
CA ALA A 36 -1.96 12.78 2.78
C ALA A 36 -2.07 14.25 3.16
N ASN A 37 -2.15 15.13 2.15
CA ASN A 37 -2.17 16.57 2.29
C ASN A 37 -3.46 17.18 1.73
N ASP A 38 -3.81 18.38 2.18
CA ASP A 38 -5.04 19.08 1.74
C ASP A 38 -5.01 19.50 0.26
N ASP A 39 -3.84 19.60 -0.35
CA ASP A 39 -3.64 19.87 -1.77
C ASP A 39 -3.76 18.63 -2.67
N GLY A 40 -4.07 17.47 -2.08
CA GLY A 40 -4.18 16.19 -2.78
C GLY A 40 -2.85 15.49 -3.02
N THR A 41 -1.73 16.04 -2.53
CA THR A 41 -0.42 15.41 -2.70
C THR A 41 -0.13 14.37 -1.62
N GLY A 42 0.71 13.39 -1.98
CA GLY A 42 1.05 12.27 -1.10
C GLY A 42 -0.14 11.37 -0.80
N MET A 43 0.13 10.22 -0.23
CA MET A 43 -0.88 9.23 0.12
C MET A 43 -0.65 8.61 1.49
N LYS A 44 -1.75 8.27 2.15
CA LYS A 44 -1.80 7.43 3.34
C LYS A 44 -2.56 6.16 3.00
N LEU A 45 -1.97 5.01 3.29
CA LEU A 45 -2.61 3.71 3.17
C LEU A 45 -3.10 3.24 4.53
N PHE A 46 -4.38 2.96 4.62
CA PHE A 46 -5.04 2.41 5.79
C PHE A 46 -5.51 0.98 5.53
N LEU A 47 -5.63 0.21 6.59
CA LEU A 47 -6.28 -1.10 6.61
C LEU A 47 -7.42 -1.10 7.62
N ARG A 48 -8.60 -1.57 7.22
CA ARG A 48 -9.74 -1.77 8.11
C ARG A 48 -10.53 -3.03 7.76
N ARG A 49 -11.44 -3.42 8.63
CA ARG A 49 -12.46 -4.41 8.27
C ARG A 49 -13.40 -3.85 7.22
N ALA A 50 -13.82 -4.68 6.28
CA ALA A 50 -14.66 -4.24 5.16
C ALA A 50 -16.02 -3.66 5.62
N ASN A 51 -16.55 -4.14 6.73
CA ASN A 51 -17.82 -3.68 7.31
C ASN A 51 -17.67 -2.65 8.45
N SER A 52 -16.44 -2.18 8.72
CA SER A 52 -16.18 -1.13 9.72
C SER A 52 -16.34 0.25 9.09
N THR A 53 -16.84 1.20 9.89
CA THR A 53 -16.85 2.63 9.58
C THR A 53 -15.63 3.37 10.14
N ASP A 54 -14.80 2.69 10.93
CA ASP A 54 -13.59 3.26 11.50
C ASP A 54 -12.53 3.51 10.41
N ALA A 55 -11.67 4.48 10.65
CA ALA A 55 -10.57 4.77 9.72
C ALA A 55 -9.57 3.61 9.59
N GLY A 56 -9.54 2.69 10.57
CA GLY A 56 -8.62 1.57 10.59
C GLY A 56 -7.19 1.95 10.99
N VAL A 57 -6.24 1.11 10.62
CA VAL A 57 -4.82 1.24 11.00
C VAL A 57 -4.05 1.84 9.85
N LEU A 58 -3.29 2.90 10.11
CA LEU A 58 -2.33 3.46 9.15
C LEU A 58 -1.18 2.48 8.96
N LEU A 59 -0.99 1.99 7.73
CA LEU A 59 0.10 1.10 7.37
C LEU A 59 1.31 1.84 6.84
N ARG A 60 1.07 2.83 5.98
CA ARG A 60 2.13 3.57 5.29
C ARG A 60 1.65 4.98 4.93
N GLN A 61 2.60 5.89 4.83
CA GLN A 61 2.42 7.22 4.28
C GLN A 61 3.64 7.58 3.45
N ASN A 62 3.43 8.21 2.30
CA ASN A 62 4.50 8.79 1.50
C ASN A 62 4.04 10.06 0.76
N ASN A 63 4.97 10.68 0.03
CA ASN A 63 4.71 11.93 -0.70
C ASN A 63 4.23 11.73 -2.13
N ARG A 64 4.03 10.47 -2.58
CA ARG A 64 3.55 10.15 -3.93
C ARG A 64 2.37 9.19 -3.89
N TRP A 65 2.50 7.99 -4.44
CA TRP A 65 1.39 7.04 -4.46
C TRP A 65 1.80 5.70 -3.86
N ILE A 66 0.80 4.98 -3.39
CA ILE A 66 0.95 3.67 -2.76
C ILE A 66 -0.03 2.73 -3.44
N ASP A 67 0.46 1.57 -3.89
CA ASP A 67 -0.35 0.47 -4.36
C ASP A 67 -0.34 -0.68 -3.35
N ALA A 68 -1.36 -1.54 -3.43
CA ALA A 68 -1.44 -2.71 -2.56
C ALA A 68 -1.96 -3.94 -3.30
N LYS A 69 -1.43 -5.12 -2.95
CA LYS A 69 -1.80 -6.40 -3.54
C LYS A 69 -1.94 -7.48 -2.49
N TRP A 70 -3.12 -8.04 -2.37
CA TRP A 70 -3.40 -9.14 -1.47
C TRP A 70 -2.84 -10.47 -1.96
N SER A 71 -2.43 -11.32 -1.00
CA SER A 71 -2.25 -12.74 -1.28
C SER A 71 -3.61 -13.43 -1.51
N PRO A 72 -3.66 -14.49 -2.33
CA PRO A 72 -4.93 -15.19 -2.64
C PRO A 72 -5.67 -15.73 -1.42
N ASP A 73 -4.95 -16.05 -0.34
CA ASP A 73 -5.52 -16.54 0.92
C ASP A 73 -5.83 -15.42 1.93
N SER A 74 -5.69 -14.15 1.52
CA SER A 74 -5.95 -12.96 2.35
C SER A 74 -5.09 -12.81 3.61
N ARG A 75 -4.05 -13.62 3.77
CA ARG A 75 -3.17 -13.58 4.95
C ARG A 75 -2.06 -12.53 4.86
N PHE A 76 -1.73 -12.10 3.65
CA PHE A 76 -0.66 -11.14 3.41
C PHE A 76 -1.14 -9.99 2.53
N LEU A 77 -0.66 -8.80 2.84
CA LEU A 77 -0.82 -7.60 2.03
C LEU A 77 0.58 -7.11 1.61
N GLY A 78 0.84 -7.08 0.32
CA GLY A 78 2.00 -6.43 -0.25
C GLY A 78 1.67 -4.97 -0.53
N VAL A 79 2.48 -4.07 -0.02
CA VAL A 79 2.38 -2.62 -0.21
C VAL A 79 3.56 -2.18 -1.04
N MET A 80 3.28 -1.55 -2.17
CA MET A 80 4.27 -0.96 -3.07
C MET A 80 4.28 0.54 -2.85
N ASP A 81 5.34 1.02 -2.25
CA ASP A 81 5.55 2.41 -1.88
C ASP A 81 6.37 3.10 -2.97
N HIS A 82 5.70 3.87 -3.83
CA HIS A 82 6.31 4.51 -4.99
C HIS A 82 6.87 5.88 -4.61
N LEU A 83 8.18 6.00 -4.55
CA LEU A 83 8.87 7.26 -4.26
C LEU A 83 8.99 8.14 -5.51
N ASP A 84 9.01 7.47 -6.69
CA ASP A 84 9.01 8.16 -8.00
C ASP A 84 8.56 7.17 -9.10
N GLY A 85 8.54 7.59 -10.36
CA GLY A 85 8.12 6.73 -11.48
C GLY A 85 8.99 5.49 -11.70
N HIS A 86 10.21 5.48 -11.16
CA HIS A 86 11.21 4.43 -11.33
C HIS A 86 11.75 3.87 -10.01
N ILE A 87 11.16 4.27 -8.90
CA ILE A 87 11.59 3.86 -7.57
C ILE A 87 10.38 3.38 -6.79
N SER A 88 10.43 2.15 -6.32
CA SER A 88 9.45 1.67 -5.35
C SER A 88 10.08 0.66 -4.41
N ASP A 89 9.58 0.64 -3.19
CA ASP A 89 9.88 -0.36 -2.19
C ASP A 89 8.67 -1.25 -1.96
N VAL A 90 8.89 -2.48 -1.53
CA VAL A 90 7.82 -3.40 -1.18
C VAL A 90 7.89 -3.74 0.30
N TYR A 91 6.74 -3.66 0.96
CA TYR A 91 6.52 -4.07 2.34
C TYR A 91 5.47 -5.17 2.38
N ILE A 92 5.71 -6.26 3.10
CA ILE A 92 4.75 -7.35 3.26
C ILE A 92 4.26 -7.40 4.70
N PHE A 93 2.97 -7.16 4.86
CA PHE A 93 2.29 -7.26 6.14
C PHE A 93 1.54 -8.59 6.25
N ALA A 94 1.66 -9.26 7.40
CA ALA A 94 0.72 -10.29 7.78
C ALA A 94 -0.53 -9.65 8.35
N ILE A 95 -1.67 -10.15 7.91
CA ILE A 95 -2.99 -9.72 8.40
C ILE A 95 -3.54 -10.88 9.21
N ALA A 96 -3.51 -10.74 10.53
CA ALA A 96 -4.10 -11.75 11.41
C ALA A 96 -5.62 -11.59 11.46
N ALA A 97 -6.32 -12.71 11.55
CA ALA A 97 -7.76 -12.69 11.78
C ALA A 97 -8.09 -12.01 13.12
N VAL A 98 -9.07 -11.14 13.07
CA VAL A 98 -9.92 -10.63 14.13
C VAL A 98 -9.43 -9.41 14.92
N ASP A 99 -8.27 -9.34 15.55
CA ASP A 99 -7.95 -8.20 16.44
C ASP A 99 -6.46 -7.81 16.46
N ALA A 100 -5.66 -8.41 15.61
CA ALA A 100 -4.23 -8.13 15.59
C ALA A 100 -3.91 -7.01 14.60
N TYR A 101 -3.08 -6.09 15.06
CA TYR A 101 -2.47 -5.10 14.19
C TYR A 101 -1.69 -5.79 13.05
N PRO A 102 -1.73 -5.23 11.85
CA PRO A 102 -0.93 -5.71 10.74
C PRO A 102 0.55 -5.76 11.15
N THR A 103 1.19 -6.89 10.88
CA THR A 103 2.57 -7.10 11.29
C THR A 103 3.47 -7.07 10.07
N LEU A 104 4.44 -6.16 10.01
CA LEU A 104 5.45 -6.15 8.95
C LEU A 104 6.36 -7.36 9.10
N LEU A 105 6.46 -8.19 8.06
CA LEU A 105 7.27 -9.41 8.05
C LEU A 105 8.37 -9.43 7.00
N TYR A 106 8.33 -8.52 6.03
CA TYR A 106 9.33 -8.41 4.99
C TYR A 106 9.32 -6.99 4.40
N HIS A 107 10.47 -6.51 4.03
CA HIS A 107 10.64 -5.36 3.12
C HIS A 107 11.79 -5.65 2.15
N THR A 108 11.77 -4.99 1.00
CA THR A 108 12.85 -5.08 0.02
C THR A 108 14.17 -4.60 0.63
N PRO A 109 15.31 -5.22 0.28
CA PRO A 109 16.61 -4.71 0.64
C PRO A 109 16.89 -3.38 -0.10
N ASP A 110 17.87 -2.63 0.39
CA ASP A 110 18.33 -1.37 -0.22
C ASP A 110 17.18 -0.37 -0.46
N LEU A 111 16.37 -0.13 0.60
CA LEU A 111 15.26 0.83 0.57
C LEU A 111 15.70 2.18 0.00
N HIS A 112 14.80 2.83 -0.75
CA HIS A 112 14.99 4.16 -1.36
C HIS A 112 16.13 4.24 -2.39
N ARG A 113 16.46 3.13 -3.02
CA ARG A 113 17.49 3.12 -4.05
C ARG A 113 16.99 3.70 -5.37
N TYR A 114 17.58 4.80 -5.82
CA TYR A 114 17.15 5.63 -6.96
C TYR A 114 17.16 5.00 -8.35
N ASP A 115 17.55 3.75 -8.49
CA ASP A 115 17.64 3.05 -9.77
C ASP A 115 16.87 1.72 -9.76
N VAL A 116 16.08 1.48 -8.73
CA VAL A 116 15.38 0.21 -8.52
C VAL A 116 13.91 0.41 -8.25
N LYS A 117 13.07 -0.28 -9.02
CA LYS A 117 11.63 -0.39 -8.80
C LYS A 117 11.30 -1.84 -8.46
N TRP A 118 10.50 -2.02 -7.42
CA TRP A 118 10.03 -3.32 -6.98
C TRP A 118 8.52 -3.44 -7.13
N GLU A 119 8.05 -4.59 -7.61
CA GLU A 119 6.63 -4.90 -7.72
C GLU A 119 6.32 -6.29 -7.20
N VAL A 120 5.16 -6.45 -6.53
CA VAL A 120 4.62 -7.77 -6.18
C VAL A 120 3.94 -8.36 -7.41
N THR A 121 4.50 -9.43 -7.97
CA THR A 121 3.94 -10.10 -9.16
C THR A 121 3.21 -11.40 -8.83
N GLY A 122 3.50 -12.02 -7.68
CA GLY A 122 2.85 -13.27 -7.31
C GLY A 122 3.08 -13.70 -5.86
N TRP A 123 2.47 -14.81 -5.49
CA TRP A 123 2.51 -15.38 -4.16
C TRP A 123 2.62 -16.92 -4.20
N ASP A 124 3.43 -17.48 -3.32
CA ASP A 124 3.33 -18.88 -2.90
C ASP A 124 3.07 -18.90 -1.39
N THR A 125 1.81 -18.84 -1.02
CA THR A 125 1.39 -18.72 0.39
C THR A 125 1.66 -19.99 1.18
N SER A 126 1.69 -21.16 0.51
CA SER A 126 2.01 -22.44 1.15
C SER A 126 3.45 -22.48 1.66
N ARG A 127 4.37 -21.84 0.96
CA ARG A 127 5.78 -21.73 1.31
C ARG A 127 6.14 -20.41 2.00
N ARG A 128 5.15 -19.54 2.24
CA ARG A 128 5.35 -18.18 2.74
C ARG A 128 6.35 -17.40 1.87
N GLN A 129 6.10 -17.38 0.58
CA GLN A 129 6.94 -16.68 -0.39
C GLN A 129 6.14 -15.64 -1.16
N VAL A 130 6.79 -14.53 -1.47
CA VAL A 130 6.32 -13.52 -2.40
C VAL A 130 7.22 -13.52 -3.63
N VAL A 131 6.61 -13.36 -4.79
CA VAL A 131 7.33 -13.21 -6.06
C VAL A 131 7.37 -11.73 -6.39
N LEU A 132 8.57 -11.21 -6.51
CA LEU A 132 8.84 -9.81 -6.82
C LEU A 132 9.45 -9.71 -8.22
N ASP A 133 9.08 -8.66 -8.94
CA ASP A 133 9.83 -8.17 -10.08
C ASP A 133 10.70 -7.01 -9.62
N LYS A 134 11.99 -7.09 -9.92
CA LYS A 134 12.96 -6.04 -9.68
C LYS A 134 13.36 -5.42 -11.01
N GLU A 135 12.87 -4.24 -11.27
CA GLU A 135 13.28 -3.43 -12.40
C GLU A 135 14.49 -2.58 -12.00
N MET A 136 15.54 -2.63 -12.80
CA MET A 136 16.74 -1.80 -12.61
C MET A 136 16.99 -0.96 -13.85
N LYS A 137 17.12 0.34 -13.68
CA LYS A 137 17.47 1.28 -14.73
C LYS A 137 18.99 1.49 -14.74
N GLN A 138 19.65 1.10 -15.83
CA GLN A 138 21.08 1.36 -16.02
C GLN A 138 21.29 2.76 -16.58
N LYS A 139 22.29 3.48 -16.04
CA LYS A 139 22.57 4.87 -16.45
C LYS A 139 23.10 4.99 -17.88
N THR A 140 23.73 3.94 -18.42
CA THR A 140 24.33 3.99 -19.79
C THR A 140 24.64 2.58 -20.32
N PRO A 141 24.21 2.16 -21.51
CA PRO A 141 23.10 2.77 -22.28
C PRO A 141 21.78 2.67 -21.52
N ASP A 142 20.81 3.48 -21.90
CA ASP A 142 19.49 3.55 -21.23
C ASP A 142 18.77 2.19 -21.37
N LYS A 143 19.11 1.26 -20.48
CA LYS A 143 18.65 -0.12 -20.50
C LYS A 143 17.90 -0.42 -19.20
N ILE A 144 16.69 -0.94 -19.35
CA ILE A 144 15.92 -1.50 -18.25
C ILE A 144 16.16 -3.01 -18.23
N THR A 145 16.44 -3.53 -17.04
CA THR A 145 16.56 -4.97 -16.80
C THR A 145 15.55 -5.39 -15.75
N HIS A 146 14.96 -6.56 -15.94
CA HIS A 146 14.03 -7.17 -14.99
C HIS A 146 14.63 -8.44 -14.39
N GLU A 147 14.49 -8.59 -13.10
CA GLU A 147 14.90 -9.78 -12.36
C GLU A 147 13.74 -10.28 -11.49
N LYS A 148 13.35 -11.53 -11.69
CA LYS A 148 12.34 -12.18 -10.87
C LYS A 148 12.98 -12.72 -9.60
N ILE A 149 12.54 -12.23 -8.44
CA ILE A 149 13.04 -12.64 -7.14
C ILE A 149 11.93 -13.34 -6.36
N VAL A 150 12.26 -14.49 -5.77
CA VAL A 150 11.37 -15.18 -4.83
C VAL A 150 11.89 -14.94 -3.43
N ALA A 151 11.20 -14.11 -2.67
CA ALA A 151 11.58 -13.77 -1.32
C ALA A 151 10.77 -14.56 -0.29
N ARG A 152 11.41 -15.01 0.77
CA ARG A 152 10.75 -15.69 1.90
C ARG A 152 10.20 -14.64 2.87
N ILE A 153 8.92 -14.77 3.21
CA ILE A 153 8.28 -13.96 4.23
C ILE A 153 8.63 -14.53 5.61
N GLY A 154 9.28 -13.71 6.43
CA GLY A 154 9.67 -14.06 7.78
C GLY A 154 8.49 -14.40 8.70
N THR A 155 8.80 -14.82 9.90
CA THR A 155 7.82 -15.06 10.98
C THR A 155 7.91 -14.01 12.08
N GLU A 156 9.07 -13.37 12.21
CA GLU A 156 9.33 -12.37 13.23
C GLU A 156 8.95 -10.98 12.73
N PRO A 157 8.29 -10.16 13.57
CA PRO A 157 7.96 -8.80 13.27
C PRO A 157 9.21 -7.95 12.95
N LEU A 158 9.12 -7.16 11.90
CA LEU A 158 10.12 -6.15 11.57
C LEU A 158 9.62 -4.76 12.03
N LYS A 159 10.57 -3.87 12.37
CA LYS A 159 10.23 -2.47 12.59
C LYS A 159 9.99 -1.80 11.24
N LEU A 160 8.93 -0.99 11.14
CA LEU A 160 8.75 -0.12 9.99
C LEU A 160 9.93 0.86 9.92
N PRO A 161 10.58 0.96 8.76
CA PRO A 161 11.55 2.03 8.57
C PRO A 161 10.84 3.40 8.65
N PRO A 162 11.54 4.45 9.06
CA PRO A 162 10.97 5.78 9.10
C PRO A 162 10.41 6.17 7.73
N THR A 163 9.31 6.88 7.73
CA THR A 163 8.80 7.58 6.53
C THR A 163 9.63 8.84 6.34
N GLU A 164 10.15 9.05 5.15
CA GLU A 164 10.81 10.31 4.79
C GLU A 164 9.82 11.46 4.58
#